data_427d3fbd35b283f0e4fe513f8804443e
#
_entry.id   427d3fbd35b283f0e4fe513f8804443e
#
_cell.length_a   1.000
_cell.length_b   1.000
_cell.length_c   1.000
_cell.angle_alpha   90.00
_cell.angle_beta   90.00
_cell.angle_gamma   90.00
#
_symmetry.space_group_name_H-M   'P 1'
#
loop_
_entity.id
_entity.type
_entity.pdbx_description
1 polymer ?
#
loop_
_entity_poly.entity_id
_entity_poly.type
_entity_poly.pdbx_seq_one_letter_code
_entity_poly.pdbx_strand_id
1 'polypeptide(L)'
;LLAGAMLQTCEVTGADADSEYFGAAGGLPIGLHWLSRTLWGSDEHVRVLSGGAHVATALGLPEKISSADLVITGEGRFDEQSLTGKAVGTIAALARDAGTPMGIIAGSFEHGTDAYCASLSQEGPLAQQLAAAARDIVKQL
;
A
#
# COMPACT_ATOMS: atom_id res chain seq x y z
N LEU A 1 -4.90 -19.34 14.20
CA LEU A 1 -5.57 -20.33 13.33
C LEU A 1 -5.21 -20.13 11.86
N LEU A 2 -5.36 -18.94 11.27
CA LEU A 2 -5.09 -18.71 9.85
C LEU A 2 -3.61 -18.87 9.48
N ALA A 3 -2.70 -18.29 10.27
CA ALA A 3 -1.26 -18.42 10.03
C ALA A 3 -0.77 -19.88 10.07
N GLY A 4 -1.28 -20.67 11.02
CA GLY A 4 -0.94 -22.11 11.10
C GLY A 4 -1.44 -22.89 9.88
N ALA A 5 -2.64 -22.61 9.39
CA ALA A 5 -3.17 -23.25 8.18
C ALA A 5 -2.37 -22.85 6.93
N MET A 6 -1.92 -21.61 6.85
CA MET A 6 -1.07 -21.14 5.74
C MET A 6 0.31 -21.81 5.74
N LEU A 7 0.97 -21.91 6.89
CA LEU A 7 2.25 -22.64 7.02
C LEU A 7 2.10 -24.11 6.61
N GLN A 8 1.05 -24.78 7.07
CA GLN A 8 0.76 -26.14 6.67
C GLN A 8 0.51 -26.28 5.15
N THR A 9 -0.15 -25.29 4.54
CA THR A 9 -0.34 -25.25 3.08
C THR A 9 1.00 -25.09 2.37
N CYS A 10 1.90 -24.24 2.85
CA CYS A 10 3.25 -24.12 2.30
C CYS A 10 4.03 -25.43 2.36
N GLU A 11 3.98 -26.16 3.49
CA GLU A 11 4.61 -27.46 3.65
C GLU A 11 4.09 -28.49 2.62
N VAL A 12 2.77 -28.56 2.43
CA VAL A 12 2.14 -29.52 1.49
C VAL A 12 2.41 -29.16 0.04
N THR A 13 2.46 -27.86 -0.28
CA THR A 13 2.65 -27.38 -1.65
C THR A 13 4.10 -27.17 -2.05
N GLY A 14 5.03 -27.19 -1.10
CA GLY A 14 6.43 -26.85 -1.30
C GLY A 14 6.65 -25.35 -1.60
N ALA A 15 5.68 -24.50 -1.23
CA ALA A 15 5.81 -23.06 -1.36
C ALA A 15 6.70 -22.50 -0.25
N ASP A 16 7.49 -21.48 -0.57
CA ASP A 16 8.29 -20.76 0.41
C ASP A 16 7.38 -19.88 1.28
N ALA A 17 7.33 -20.14 2.58
CA ALA A 17 6.51 -19.40 3.53
C ALA A 17 6.94 -17.93 3.69
N ASP A 18 8.20 -17.61 3.40
CA ASP A 18 8.78 -16.27 3.49
C ASP A 18 8.63 -15.46 2.19
N SER A 19 8.01 -16.03 1.16
CA SER A 19 7.76 -15.32 -0.09
C SER A 19 6.83 -14.14 0.13
N GLU A 20 7.22 -12.99 -0.42
CA GLU A 20 6.43 -11.77 -0.32
C GLU A 20 5.01 -11.95 -0.90
N TYR A 21 4.03 -11.35 -0.23
CA TYR A 21 2.61 -11.34 -0.62
C TYR A 21 1.89 -12.70 -0.63
N PHE A 22 2.54 -13.81 -0.26
CA PHE A 22 1.89 -15.13 -0.24
C PHE A 22 0.73 -15.20 0.75
N GLY A 23 0.71 -14.35 1.78
CA GLY A 23 -0.42 -14.18 2.69
C GLY A 23 -1.65 -13.48 2.11
N ALA A 24 -1.54 -12.84 0.95
CA ALA A 24 -2.64 -12.10 0.32
C ALA A 24 -3.85 -13.02 0.05
N ALA A 25 -5.05 -12.46 0.26
CA ALA A 25 -6.32 -13.18 0.08
C ALA A 25 -6.37 -14.57 0.77
N GLY A 26 -5.77 -14.66 1.98
CA GLY A 26 -5.76 -15.90 2.74
C GLY A 26 -4.87 -17.01 2.15
N GLY A 27 -3.81 -16.64 1.42
CA GLY A 27 -2.86 -17.60 0.83
C GLY A 27 -3.20 -18.02 -0.60
N LEU A 28 -4.09 -17.31 -1.28
CA LEU A 28 -4.43 -17.60 -2.68
C LEU A 28 -3.20 -17.73 -3.60
N PRO A 29 -2.15 -16.89 -3.50
CA PRO A 29 -0.94 -17.05 -4.31
C PRO A 29 -0.28 -18.41 -4.16
N ILE A 30 -0.24 -18.98 -2.97
CA ILE A 30 0.32 -20.31 -2.69
C ILE A 30 -0.43 -21.37 -3.52
N GLY A 31 -1.77 -21.35 -3.49
CA GLY A 31 -2.59 -22.27 -4.25
C GLY A 31 -2.42 -22.13 -5.76
N LEU A 32 -2.29 -20.90 -6.26
CA LEU A 32 -2.07 -20.66 -7.69
C LEU A 32 -0.69 -21.14 -8.15
N HIS A 33 0.37 -20.93 -7.37
CA HIS A 33 1.70 -21.47 -7.67
C HIS A 33 1.70 -23.00 -7.67
N TRP A 34 1.09 -23.62 -6.67
CA TRP A 34 0.95 -25.08 -6.61
C TRP A 34 0.19 -25.61 -7.85
N LEU A 35 -0.90 -24.97 -8.23
CA LEU A 35 -1.68 -25.35 -9.41
C LEU A 35 -0.86 -25.22 -10.69
N SER A 36 -0.10 -24.12 -10.84
CA SER A 36 0.78 -23.89 -11.97
C SER A 36 1.84 -24.99 -12.12
N ARG A 37 2.51 -25.35 -11.02
CA ARG A 37 3.47 -26.46 -11.01
C ARG A 37 2.82 -27.80 -11.36
N THR A 38 1.62 -28.04 -10.83
CA THR A 38 0.91 -29.31 -11.06
C THR A 38 0.46 -29.46 -12.50
N LEU A 39 -0.06 -28.40 -13.12
CA LEU A 39 -0.62 -28.44 -14.46
C LEU A 39 0.44 -28.27 -15.57
N TRP A 40 1.45 -27.44 -15.35
CA TRP A 40 2.42 -27.05 -16.37
C TRP A 40 3.88 -27.32 -16.00
N GLY A 41 4.13 -27.84 -14.81
CA GLY A 41 5.48 -28.16 -14.34
C GLY A 41 6.35 -26.95 -13.99
N SER A 42 5.79 -25.74 -13.99
CA SER A 42 6.52 -24.48 -13.78
C SER A 42 5.69 -23.46 -13.03
N ASP A 43 6.37 -22.56 -12.32
CA ASP A 43 5.78 -21.39 -11.63
C ASP A 43 5.63 -20.17 -12.54
N GLU A 44 6.17 -20.21 -13.75
CA GLU A 44 6.28 -19.06 -14.64
C GLU A 44 4.94 -18.49 -15.09
N HIS A 45 3.86 -19.28 -14.95
CA HIS A 45 2.50 -18.87 -15.31
C HIS A 45 1.82 -18.00 -14.23
N VAL A 46 2.42 -17.86 -13.04
CA VAL A 46 1.89 -17.05 -11.94
C VAL A 46 2.93 -16.02 -11.52
N ARG A 47 2.52 -14.76 -11.52
CA ARG A 47 3.34 -13.65 -11.01
C ARG A 47 2.62 -12.98 -9.87
N VAL A 48 3.27 -12.93 -8.72
CA VAL A 48 2.79 -12.19 -7.55
C VAL A 48 3.50 -10.83 -7.51
N LEU A 49 2.74 -9.78 -7.48
CA LEU A 49 3.24 -8.41 -7.56
C LEU A 49 2.65 -7.57 -6.41
N SER A 50 3.39 -6.55 -5.98
CA SER A 50 2.82 -5.50 -5.14
C SER A 50 1.69 -4.81 -5.88
N GLY A 51 0.45 -4.94 -5.38
CA GLY A 51 -0.72 -4.33 -6.00
C GLY A 51 -0.61 -2.80 -6.06
N GLY A 52 -0.10 -2.17 -4.99
CA GLY A 52 0.13 -0.74 -4.95
C GLY A 52 1.12 -0.26 -6.02
N ALA A 53 2.28 -0.91 -6.12
CA ALA A 53 3.30 -0.56 -7.10
C ALA A 53 2.82 -0.80 -8.55
N HIS A 54 2.11 -1.93 -8.79
CA HIS A 54 1.57 -2.23 -10.11
C HIS A 54 0.55 -1.18 -10.57
N VAL A 55 -0.41 -0.82 -9.72
CA VAL A 55 -1.41 0.22 -10.02
C VAL A 55 -0.74 1.58 -10.18
N ALA A 56 0.20 1.94 -9.32
CA ALA A 56 0.94 3.20 -9.42
C ALA A 56 1.64 3.33 -10.78
N THR A 57 2.33 2.28 -11.22
CA THR A 57 3.00 2.25 -12.53
C THR A 57 1.98 2.35 -13.67
N ALA A 58 0.89 1.60 -13.63
CA ALA A 58 -0.16 1.63 -14.66
C ALA A 58 -0.83 3.01 -14.79
N LEU A 59 -0.88 3.78 -13.71
CA LEU A 59 -1.43 5.15 -13.68
C LEU A 59 -0.38 6.24 -13.99
N GLY A 60 0.89 5.88 -14.21
CA GLY A 60 1.98 6.82 -14.42
C GLY A 60 2.23 7.71 -13.20
N LEU A 61 2.04 7.18 -11.97
CA LEU A 61 2.25 7.95 -10.75
C LEU A 61 3.72 8.35 -10.53
N PRO A 62 4.74 7.53 -10.87
CA PRO A 62 6.12 7.95 -10.68
C PRO A 62 6.45 9.27 -11.38
N GLU A 63 6.06 9.42 -12.65
CA GLU A 63 6.30 10.63 -13.44
C GLU A 63 5.48 11.82 -12.93
N LYS A 64 4.23 11.57 -12.53
CA LYS A 64 3.35 12.62 -11.98
C LYS A 64 3.87 13.12 -10.64
N ILE A 65 4.33 12.23 -9.77
CA ILE A 65 4.89 12.57 -8.47
C ILE A 65 6.20 13.35 -8.62
N SER A 66 7.09 12.92 -9.50
CA SER A 66 8.38 13.60 -9.71
C SER A 66 8.24 15.01 -10.31
N SER A 67 7.11 15.31 -10.95
CA SER A 67 6.80 16.64 -11.49
C SER A 67 5.89 17.49 -10.61
N ALA A 68 5.47 17.00 -9.45
CA ALA A 68 4.60 17.71 -8.53
C ALA A 68 5.38 18.49 -7.48
N ASP A 69 4.85 19.63 -7.07
CA ASP A 69 5.40 20.43 -5.96
C ASP A 69 5.03 19.83 -4.60
N LEU A 70 3.94 19.09 -4.53
CA LEU A 70 3.42 18.41 -3.33
C LEU A 70 2.53 17.25 -3.75
N VAL A 71 2.66 16.13 -3.05
CA VAL A 71 1.76 14.98 -3.16
C VAL A 71 0.90 14.90 -1.90
N ILE A 72 -0.42 14.83 -2.05
CA ILE A 72 -1.33 14.60 -0.93
C ILE A 72 -1.99 13.23 -1.11
N THR A 73 -1.90 12.40 -0.09
CA THR A 73 -2.57 11.11 0.01
C THR A 73 -3.38 11.02 1.28
N GLY A 74 -4.18 9.97 1.44
CA GLY A 74 -4.94 9.82 2.68
C GLY A 74 -5.57 8.46 2.86
N GLU A 75 -6.01 8.22 4.09
CA GLU A 75 -6.71 7.01 4.49
C GLU A 75 -7.59 7.25 5.72
N GLY A 76 -8.39 6.26 6.10
CA GLY A 76 -9.27 6.38 7.26
C GLY A 76 -8.51 6.44 8.58
N ARG A 77 -7.50 5.57 8.76
CA ARG A 77 -6.65 5.47 9.94
C ARG A 77 -5.21 5.21 9.52
N PHE A 78 -4.32 6.10 9.90
CA PHE A 78 -2.89 5.96 9.65
C PHE A 78 -2.24 5.23 10.83
N ASP A 79 -1.71 4.05 10.56
CA ASP A 79 -1.02 3.19 11.52
C ASP A 79 0.29 2.64 10.92
N GLU A 80 1.01 1.81 11.67
CA GLU A 80 2.26 1.20 11.22
C GLU A 80 2.11 0.41 9.90
N GLN A 81 0.97 -0.23 9.68
CA GLN A 81 0.71 -0.98 8.46
C GLN A 81 0.46 -0.09 7.24
N SER A 82 0.14 1.19 7.44
CA SER A 82 -0.12 2.15 6.36
C SER A 82 1.11 2.38 5.49
N LEU A 83 2.32 2.21 6.06
CA LEU A 83 3.59 2.34 5.37
C LEU A 83 4.04 1.04 4.67
N THR A 84 3.36 -0.09 4.90
CA THR A 84 3.75 -1.39 4.37
C THR A 84 2.87 -1.84 3.21
N GLY A 85 3.26 -1.52 1.96
CA GLY A 85 2.65 -2.10 0.74
C GLY A 85 1.23 -1.66 0.40
N LYS A 86 0.58 -0.82 1.22
CA LYS A 86 -0.72 -0.19 0.94
C LYS A 86 -0.56 1.06 0.08
N ALA A 87 -1.67 1.68 -0.34
CA ALA A 87 -1.65 2.85 -1.21
C ALA A 87 -0.80 4.00 -0.65
N VAL A 88 -0.98 4.34 0.63
CA VAL A 88 -0.20 5.40 1.29
C VAL A 88 1.28 5.08 1.30
N GLY A 89 1.68 3.86 1.69
CA GLY A 89 3.08 3.44 1.72
C GLY A 89 3.72 3.42 0.33
N THR A 90 2.97 3.00 -0.70
CA THR A 90 3.45 3.05 -2.09
C THR A 90 3.71 4.49 -2.54
N ILE A 91 2.77 5.41 -2.27
CA ILE A 91 2.91 6.83 -2.62
C ILE A 91 4.04 7.47 -1.82
N ALA A 92 4.19 7.13 -0.54
CA ALA A 92 5.27 7.62 0.31
C ALA A 92 6.65 7.21 -0.21
N ALA A 93 6.80 5.95 -0.66
CA ALA A 93 8.04 5.49 -1.27
C ALA A 93 8.35 6.28 -2.56
N LEU A 94 7.37 6.43 -3.45
CA LEU A 94 7.54 7.18 -4.69
C LEU A 94 7.87 8.66 -4.45
N ALA A 95 7.20 9.31 -3.51
CA ALA A 95 7.46 10.72 -3.17
C ALA A 95 8.86 10.91 -2.59
N ARG A 96 9.28 10.01 -1.67
CA ARG A 96 10.64 10.02 -1.11
C ARG A 96 11.70 9.82 -2.19
N ASP A 97 11.51 8.85 -3.09
CA ASP A 97 12.48 8.54 -4.15
C ASP A 97 12.59 9.68 -5.18
N ALA A 98 11.50 10.43 -5.38
CA ALA A 98 11.47 11.61 -6.22
C ALA A 98 11.93 12.90 -5.50
N GLY A 99 12.09 12.88 -4.18
CA GLY A 99 12.36 14.08 -3.38
C GLY A 99 11.17 15.06 -3.31
N THR A 100 9.96 14.60 -3.58
CA THR A 100 8.73 15.40 -3.60
C THR A 100 8.13 15.46 -2.19
N PRO A 101 7.80 16.67 -1.67
CA PRO A 101 7.12 16.80 -0.39
C PRO A 101 5.79 16.03 -0.37
N MET A 102 5.46 15.42 0.77
CA MET A 102 4.23 14.64 0.90
C MET A 102 3.42 15.05 2.11
N GLY A 103 2.10 15.15 1.91
CA GLY A 103 1.11 15.33 2.95
C GLY A 103 0.20 14.12 3.10
N ILE A 104 -0.19 13.80 4.34
CA ILE A 104 -1.13 12.73 4.66
C ILE A 104 -2.35 13.32 5.36
N ILE A 105 -3.53 13.00 4.83
CA ILE A 105 -4.81 13.31 5.47
C ILE A 105 -5.39 12.00 6.00
N ALA A 106 -5.70 11.95 7.30
CA ALA A 106 -6.33 10.76 7.88
C ALA A 106 -7.45 11.13 8.87
N GLY A 107 -8.34 10.19 9.11
CA GLY A 107 -9.35 10.32 10.17
C GLY A 107 -8.72 10.24 11.57
N SER A 108 -7.66 9.44 11.71
CA SER A 108 -6.84 9.35 12.93
C SER A 108 -5.42 8.95 12.60
N PHE A 109 -4.48 9.35 13.46
CA PHE A 109 -3.07 8.97 13.40
C PHE A 109 -2.72 8.20 14.66
N GLU A 110 -2.24 6.96 14.51
CA GLU A 110 -1.73 6.12 15.60
C GLU A 110 -0.21 5.93 15.53
N HIS A 111 0.41 6.38 14.45
CA HIS A 111 1.85 6.30 14.21
C HIS A 111 2.38 7.64 13.72
N GLY A 112 3.65 7.97 14.06
CA GLY A 112 4.33 9.16 13.58
C GLY A 112 4.84 8.99 12.15
N THR A 113 5.03 10.11 11.45
CA THR A 113 5.60 10.17 10.11
C THR A 113 6.31 11.50 9.89
N ASP A 114 7.29 11.53 9.00
CA ASP A 114 7.99 12.76 8.57
C ASP A 114 7.19 13.56 7.53
N ALA A 115 6.05 13.05 7.07
CA ALA A 115 5.17 13.76 6.16
C ALA A 115 4.37 14.86 6.87
N TYR A 116 3.92 15.86 6.13
CA TYR A 116 2.96 16.84 6.63
C TYR A 116 1.63 16.14 6.94
N CYS A 117 1.04 16.40 8.11
CA CYS A 117 -0.14 15.70 8.56
C CYS A 117 -1.31 16.63 8.82
N ALA A 118 -2.51 16.19 8.43
CA ALA A 118 -3.76 16.85 8.80
C ALA A 118 -4.84 15.79 9.11
N SER A 119 -5.50 15.95 10.26
CA SER A 119 -6.64 15.12 10.63
C SER A 119 -7.94 15.68 10.08
N LEU A 120 -8.88 14.79 9.74
CA LEU A 120 -10.24 15.19 9.41
C LEU A 120 -10.97 15.66 10.68
N SER A 121 -11.70 16.77 10.60
CA SER A 121 -12.43 17.36 11.73
C SER A 121 -13.62 16.52 12.21
N GLN A 122 -14.09 15.61 11.38
CA GLN A 122 -15.29 14.79 11.57
C GLN A 122 -16.60 15.60 11.66
N GLU A 123 -16.54 16.88 11.34
CA GLU A 123 -17.71 17.77 11.31
C GLU A 123 -18.02 18.24 9.90
N GLY A 124 -19.29 18.15 9.51
CA GLY A 124 -19.75 18.60 8.19
C GLY A 124 -19.43 17.63 7.04
N PRO A 125 -19.67 18.05 5.81
CA PRO A 125 -19.47 17.23 4.61
C PRO A 125 -17.98 16.85 4.41
N LEU A 126 -17.72 15.60 4.03
CA LEU A 126 -16.36 15.08 3.85
C LEU A 126 -15.52 15.94 2.88
N ALA A 127 -16.12 16.42 1.78
CA ALA A 127 -15.42 17.26 0.82
C ALA A 127 -14.89 18.57 1.44
N GLN A 128 -15.63 19.15 2.38
CA GLN A 128 -15.19 20.36 3.09
C GLN A 128 -14.07 20.05 4.08
N GLN A 129 -14.16 18.93 4.79
CA GLN A 129 -13.10 18.46 5.69
C GLN A 129 -11.80 18.20 4.93
N LEU A 130 -11.85 17.48 3.80
CA LEU A 130 -10.69 17.23 2.94
C LEU A 130 -10.07 18.53 2.42
N ALA A 131 -10.89 19.48 1.96
CA ALA A 131 -10.41 20.77 1.48
C ALA A 131 -9.76 21.60 2.61
N ALA A 132 -10.26 21.53 3.83
CA ALA A 132 -9.66 22.19 4.97
C ALA A 132 -8.31 21.54 5.33
N ALA A 133 -8.27 20.22 5.45
CA ALA A 133 -7.07 19.46 5.77
C ALA A 133 -5.96 19.67 4.70
N ALA A 134 -6.32 19.69 3.42
CA ALA A 134 -5.36 19.98 2.35
C ALA A 134 -4.78 21.39 2.46
N ARG A 135 -5.60 22.42 2.79
CA ARG A 135 -5.10 23.78 3.04
C ARG A 135 -4.16 23.84 4.24
N ASP A 136 -4.42 23.05 5.28
CA ASP A 136 -3.57 23.03 6.47
C ASP A 136 -2.22 22.36 6.18
N ILE A 137 -2.18 21.34 5.31
CA ILE A 137 -0.92 20.77 4.81
C ILE A 137 -0.13 21.81 4.02
N VAL A 138 -0.76 22.53 3.09
CA VAL A 138 -0.09 23.55 2.29
C VAL A 138 0.50 24.69 3.14
N LYS A 139 -0.08 25.01 4.28
CA LYS A 139 0.49 26.03 5.21
C LYS A 139 1.72 25.53 5.98
N GLN A 140 1.98 24.24 6.01
CA GLN A 140 3.13 23.63 6.68
C GLN A 140 4.37 23.56 5.78
N LEU A 141 4.20 23.73 4.46
CA LEU A 141 5.29 23.84 3.48
C LEU A 141 6.08 25.12 3.67
#